data_54a416ef1db4e639d83965c541a4ac9c
#
_entry.id   54a416ef1db4e639d83965c541a4ac9c
#
_cell.length_a   1.000
_cell.length_b   1.000
_cell.length_c   1.000
_cell.angle_alpha   90.00
_cell.angle_beta   90.00
_cell.angle_gamma   90.00
#
_symmetry.space_group_name_H-M   'P 1'
#
loop_
_entity.id
_entity.type
_entity.pdbx_description
1 polymer ?
#
loop_
_entity_poly.entity_id
_entity_poly.type
_entity_poly.pdbx_seq_one_letter_code
_entity_poly.pdbx_strand_id
1 'polypeptide(L)' 'MYKLINNPLGAINVVLRIADNTSIPFDPANTDYQAYLKWLAEGNTPLPADE' A
#
# COMPACT_ATOMS: atom_id res chain seq x y z
N MET A 1 -4.49 3.46 7.79
CA MET A 1 -4.04 4.35 6.72
C MET A 1 -2.84 3.75 6.01
N TYR A 2 -2.66 4.06 4.74
CA TYR A 2 -1.64 3.44 3.90
C TYR A 2 -0.80 4.50 3.22
N LYS A 3 0.44 4.14 2.91
CA LYS A 3 1.36 5.02 2.21
C LYS A 3 2.04 4.22 1.10
N LEU A 4 2.11 4.79 -0.08
CA LEU A 4 2.85 4.17 -1.18
C LEU A 4 4.35 4.23 -0.90
N ILE A 5 5.07 3.19 -1.32
CA ILE A 5 6.52 3.13 -1.14
C ILE A 5 7.18 3.19 -2.50
N ASN A 6 8.11 4.12 -2.66
CA ASN A 6 8.86 4.31 -3.88
C ASN A 6 10.16 3.53 -3.77
N ASN A 7 10.32 2.47 -4.56
CA ASN A 7 11.52 1.65 -4.49
C ASN A 7 12.62 2.23 -5.40
N PRO A 8 13.87 1.73 -5.27
CA PRO A 8 14.98 2.27 -6.05
C PRO A 8 14.84 2.16 -7.56
N LEU A 9 13.97 1.27 -8.04
CA LEU A 9 13.74 1.11 -9.47
C LEU A 9 12.69 2.06 -10.00
N GLY A 10 12.12 2.88 -9.13
CA GLY A 10 11.11 3.85 -9.54
C GLY A 10 9.71 3.27 -9.69
N ALA A 11 9.52 2.00 -9.39
CA ALA A 11 8.22 1.36 -9.47
C ALA A 11 7.62 1.21 -8.07
N ILE A 12 6.31 1.44 -7.95
CA ILE A 12 5.61 1.28 -6.67
C ILE A 12 4.95 -0.10 -6.69
N ASN A 13 5.53 -1.06 -5.97
CA ASN A 13 5.01 -2.42 -5.95
C ASN A 13 4.75 -2.93 -4.54
N VAL A 14 4.78 -2.06 -3.54
CA VAL A 14 4.38 -2.38 -2.18
C VAL A 14 3.69 -1.16 -1.59
N VAL A 15 2.85 -1.40 -0.59
CA VAL A 15 2.21 -0.33 0.16
C VAL A 15 2.51 -0.55 1.64
N LEU A 16 2.70 0.54 2.37
CA LEU A 16 2.99 0.49 3.81
C LEU A 16 1.71 0.73 4.59
N ARG A 17 1.39 -0.20 5.50
CA ARG A 17 0.31 0.03 6.45
C ARG A 17 0.89 0.77 7.64
N ILE A 18 0.53 2.05 7.77
CA ILE A 18 1.17 2.93 8.75
C ILE A 18 0.86 2.51 10.19
N ALA A 19 -0.31 1.89 10.40
CA ALA A 19 -0.73 1.52 11.75
C ALA A 19 0.30 0.65 12.47
N ASP A 20 1.00 -0.22 11.73
CA ASP A 20 1.99 -1.12 12.32
C ASP A 20 3.26 -1.22 11.46
N ASN A 21 3.43 -0.31 10.51
CA ASN A 21 4.60 -0.26 9.62
C ASN A 21 4.82 -1.57 8.86
N THR A 22 3.74 -2.17 8.38
CA THR A 22 3.82 -3.42 7.64
C THR A 22 3.89 -3.13 6.15
N SER A 23 4.91 -3.66 5.48
CA SER A 23 5.00 -3.60 4.03
C SER A 23 4.12 -4.67 3.41
N ILE A 24 3.26 -4.26 2.48
CA ILE A 24 2.28 -5.16 1.86
C ILE A 24 2.57 -5.22 0.37
N PRO A 25 2.93 -6.40 -0.17
CA PRO A 25 3.16 -6.53 -1.61
C PRO A 25 1.84 -6.48 -2.38
N PHE A 26 1.92 -6.08 -3.63
CA PHE A 26 0.75 -6.06 -4.51
C PHE A 26 0.48 -7.48 -5.03
N ASP A 27 0.07 -8.35 -4.15
CA ASP A 27 -0.20 -9.76 -4.46
C ASP A 27 -1.68 -10.02 -4.22
N PRO A 28 -2.47 -10.34 -5.26
CA PRO A 28 -3.91 -10.56 -5.08
C PRO A 28 -4.24 -11.68 -4.10
N ALA A 29 -3.32 -12.61 -3.85
CA ALA A 29 -3.53 -13.67 -2.87
C ALA A 29 -3.22 -13.24 -1.44
N ASN A 30 -2.66 -12.05 -1.25
CA ASN A 30 -2.30 -11.55 0.07
C ASN A 30 -3.52 -10.89 0.72
N THR A 31 -3.92 -11.37 1.90
CA THR A 31 -5.10 -10.83 2.57
C THR A 31 -4.94 -9.37 2.98
N ASP A 32 -3.72 -8.97 3.34
CA ASP A 32 -3.47 -7.58 3.68
C ASP A 32 -3.64 -6.67 2.46
N TYR A 33 -3.23 -7.15 1.29
CA TYR A 33 -3.43 -6.39 0.07
C TYR A 33 -4.92 -6.28 -0.26
N GLN A 34 -5.68 -7.36 -0.06
CA GLN A 34 -7.12 -7.31 -0.30
C GLN A 34 -7.81 -6.32 0.63
N ALA A 35 -7.36 -6.24 1.89
CA ALA A 35 -7.89 -5.25 2.82
C ALA A 35 -7.58 -3.83 2.35
N TYR A 36 -6.39 -3.62 1.78
CA TYR A 36 -6.02 -2.33 1.22
C TYR A 36 -6.92 -1.96 0.04
N LEU A 37 -7.19 -2.92 -0.85
CA LEU A 37 -8.06 -2.67 -2.00
C LEU A 37 -9.47 -2.29 -1.54
N LYS A 38 -9.98 -2.95 -0.51
CA LYS A 38 -11.28 -2.62 0.04
C LYS A 38 -11.29 -1.20 0.60
N TRP A 39 -10.21 -0.82 1.26
CA TRP A 39 -10.06 0.53 1.81
C TRP A 39 -10.10 1.57 0.69
N LEU A 40 -9.44 1.30 -0.43
CA LEU A 40 -9.49 2.19 -1.59
C LEU A 40 -10.91 2.29 -2.16
N ALA A 41 -11.62 1.17 -2.21
CA ALA A 41 -12.99 1.15 -2.75
C ALA A 41 -13.95 1.96 -1.90
N GLU A 42 -13.60 2.22 -0.66
CA GLU A 42 -14.41 3.05 0.23
C GLU A 42 -14.20 4.55 -0.02
N GLY A 43 -13.36 4.91 -0.97
CA GLY A 43 -13.13 6.31 -1.31
C GLY A 43 -11.90 6.91 -0.69
N ASN A 44 -11.03 6.09 -0.10
CA ASN A 44 -9.82 6.58 0.53
C ASN A 44 -8.67 6.66 -0.46
N THR A 45 -7.67 7.47 -0.12
CA THR A 45 -6.48 7.64 -0.95
C THR A 45 -5.25 7.44 -0.09
N PRO A 46 -4.28 6.61 -0.53
CA PRO A 46 -3.05 6.44 0.24
C PRO A 46 -2.18 7.68 0.13
N LEU A 47 -1.30 7.85 1.12
CA LEU A 47 -0.33 8.92 1.06
C LEU A 47 0.65 8.66 -0.09
N PRO A 48 1.13 9.72 -0.76
CA PRO A 48 2.05 9.53 -1.87
C PRO A 48 3.41 9.04 -1.39
N ALA A 49 4.11 8.35 -2.28
CA ALA A 49 5.49 7.96 -2.05
C ALA A 49 6.35 9.19 -2.31
N ASP A 50 6.84 9.80 -1.27
CA ASP A 50 7.54 11.07 -1.39
C ASP A 50 9.05 10.94 -1.18
N GLU A 51 9.54 9.76 -0.95
CA GLU A 51 10.97 9.54 -0.80
C GLU A 51 11.37 8.26 -1.48
#